data_2405493ff070152049cc52e3c47eec50
#
_entry.id   2405493ff070152049cc52e3c47eec50
#
_cell.length_a   1.000
_cell.length_b   1.000
_cell.length_c   1.000
_cell.angle_alpha   90.00
_cell.angle_beta   90.00
_cell.angle_gamma   90.00
#
_symmetry.space_group_name_H-M   'P 1'
#
loop_
_entity.id
_entity.type
_entity.pdbx_description
1 polymer ?
#
loop_
_entity_poly.entity_id
_entity_poly.type
_entity_poly.pdbx_seq_one_letter_code
_entity_poly.pdbx_strand_id
1 'polypeptide(L)'
;TDDPGKSGRLEFAHVYHPSGLVGGDFFDLLPVSDSQVLVFVADVMGHGARAALVVATIRGLLEQIAKETQEPGEFMTRLNAAYSRIFSSASELMFATACCVDFDLGRGRIRHANAGHPLPMVINPDGSVVTANVPQAALGPALGLFGDARYDHIEARLAPGMRVVFYTDGLTEARNAAQAEFDVAGLTAALAAHRELPLPALLDALVQDAVGFTGVSVFEDDVCLLGVGCTGAEKPAGTM
;
A
#
# COMPACT_ATOMS: atom_id res chain seq x y z
N THR A 1 5.71 31.53 11.84
CA THR A 1 4.85 31.36 13.02
C THR A 1 4.26 29.98 12.94
N ASP A 2 4.97 29.01 13.55
CA ASP A 2 4.52 27.63 13.68
C ASP A 2 3.27 27.59 14.55
N ASP A 3 2.19 27.07 13.97
CA ASP A 3 0.97 26.76 14.71
C ASP A 3 1.21 25.43 15.47
N PRO A 4 1.37 25.42 16.81
CA PRO A 4 1.71 24.21 17.56
C PRO A 4 0.60 23.16 17.59
N GLY A 5 -0.50 23.36 16.86
CA GLY A 5 -1.63 22.43 16.75
C GLY A 5 -1.57 21.47 15.56
N LYS A 6 -0.54 21.53 14.69
CA LYS A 6 -0.51 20.80 13.42
C LYS A 6 0.49 19.64 13.30
N SER A 7 1.26 19.29 14.34
CA SER A 7 2.18 18.17 14.25
C SER A 7 1.50 16.84 14.62
N GLY A 8 0.74 16.28 13.69
CA GLY A 8 0.39 14.86 13.70
C GLY A 8 1.64 14.00 13.47
N ARG A 9 1.55 12.72 13.83
CA ARG A 9 2.57 11.72 13.51
C ARG A 9 1.96 10.64 12.64
N LEU A 10 2.77 10.03 11.76
CA LEU A 10 2.41 8.79 11.10
C LEU A 10 2.89 7.61 11.95
N GLU A 11 2.00 6.66 12.15
CA GLU A 11 2.27 5.36 12.72
C GLU A 11 2.28 4.33 11.58
N PHE A 12 3.20 3.37 11.62
CA PHE A 12 3.31 2.31 10.63
C PHE A 12 3.29 0.96 11.31
N ALA A 13 2.59 0.01 10.71
CA ALA A 13 2.64 -1.40 11.07
C ALA A 13 2.57 -2.23 9.79
N HIS A 14 3.16 -3.43 9.82
CA HIS A 14 3.09 -4.33 8.68
C HIS A 14 3.00 -5.78 9.13
N VAL A 15 2.43 -6.60 8.26
CA VAL A 15 2.44 -8.07 8.35
C VAL A 15 2.82 -8.60 6.98
N TYR A 16 3.69 -9.61 6.96
CA TYR A 16 4.13 -10.24 5.72
C TYR A 16 4.20 -11.77 5.89
N HIS A 17 3.46 -12.48 5.05
CA HIS A 17 3.44 -13.93 4.96
C HIS A 17 3.82 -14.34 3.54
N PRO A 18 5.09 -14.71 3.30
CA PRO A 18 5.49 -15.20 1.99
C PRO A 18 4.91 -16.60 1.74
N SER A 19 4.45 -16.84 0.51
CA SER A 19 4.00 -18.17 0.05
C SER A 19 5.16 -19.14 -0.14
N GLY A 20 6.39 -18.63 -0.29
CA GLY A 20 7.61 -19.40 -0.52
C GLY A 20 8.81 -18.88 0.27
N LEU A 21 10.02 -19.22 -0.18
CA LEU A 21 11.27 -18.75 0.45
C LEU A 21 11.50 -17.23 0.20
N VAL A 22 11.04 -16.72 -0.91
CA VAL A 22 11.08 -15.30 -1.31
C VAL A 22 9.85 -14.98 -2.14
N GLY A 23 9.23 -13.85 -1.87
CA GLY A 23 8.00 -13.39 -2.53
C GLY A 23 8.22 -12.31 -3.57
N GLY A 24 7.16 -12.02 -4.34
CA GLY A 24 7.04 -10.91 -5.26
C GLY A 24 6.48 -9.64 -4.62
N ASP A 25 5.76 -9.81 -3.52
CA ASP A 25 5.16 -8.74 -2.76
C ASP A 25 6.17 -7.95 -1.95
N PHE A 26 6.04 -6.65 -1.95
CA PHE A 26 6.83 -5.81 -1.05
C PHE A 26 6.20 -4.42 -0.85
N PHE A 27 6.64 -3.75 0.18
CA PHE A 27 6.42 -2.33 0.37
C PHE A 27 7.74 -1.61 0.65
N ASP A 28 7.73 -0.29 0.45
CA ASP A 28 8.83 0.58 0.84
C ASP A 28 8.30 1.90 1.39
N LEU A 29 9.04 2.46 2.35
CA LEU A 29 8.76 3.75 2.96
C LEU A 29 9.91 4.69 2.59
N LEU A 30 9.63 5.70 1.79
CA LEU A 30 10.60 6.67 1.29
C LEU A 30 10.39 8.01 2.01
N PRO A 31 11.16 8.30 3.07
CA PRO A 31 11.05 9.57 3.78
C PRO A 31 11.42 10.74 2.85
N VAL A 32 10.55 11.74 2.78
CA VAL A 32 10.76 12.97 2.00
C VAL A 32 11.18 14.12 2.91
N SER A 33 10.54 14.22 4.08
CA SER A 33 10.86 15.18 5.12
C SER A 33 10.36 14.68 6.48
N ASP A 34 10.52 15.45 7.55
CA ASP A 34 10.00 15.12 8.89
C ASP A 34 8.47 14.98 8.92
N SER A 35 7.76 15.55 7.94
CA SER A 35 6.30 15.56 7.86
C SER A 35 5.74 14.91 6.59
N GLN A 36 6.58 14.29 5.77
CA GLN A 36 6.16 13.72 4.48
C GLN A 36 6.87 12.41 4.19
N VAL A 37 6.11 11.41 3.76
CA VAL A 37 6.60 10.08 3.35
C VAL A 37 5.86 9.62 2.11
N LEU A 38 6.60 9.05 1.15
CA LEU A 38 6.04 8.24 0.07
C LEU A 38 5.98 6.79 0.53
N VAL A 39 4.80 6.21 0.45
CA VAL A 39 4.54 4.78 0.64
C VAL A 39 4.41 4.14 -0.72
N PHE A 40 5.16 3.09 -0.96
CA PHE A 40 5.09 2.28 -2.16
C PHE A 40 4.76 0.83 -1.80
N VAL A 41 3.75 0.27 -2.43
CA VAL A 41 3.37 -1.15 -2.29
C VAL A 41 3.27 -1.73 -3.68
N ALA A 42 3.79 -2.94 -3.87
CA ALA A 42 3.75 -3.61 -5.17
C ALA A 42 3.70 -5.13 -5.02
N ASP A 43 3.13 -5.76 -6.03
CA ASP A 43 3.16 -7.18 -6.28
C ASP A 43 3.74 -7.42 -7.68
N VAL A 44 4.82 -8.20 -7.73
CA VAL A 44 5.54 -8.58 -8.95
C VAL A 44 5.03 -9.93 -9.43
N MET A 45 4.55 -9.99 -10.64
CA MET A 45 4.09 -11.21 -11.29
C MET A 45 5.05 -12.40 -11.06
N GLY A 46 4.51 -13.50 -10.52
CA GLY A 46 5.23 -14.74 -10.26
C GLY A 46 5.89 -14.78 -8.89
N HIS A 47 6.63 -15.85 -8.60
CA HIS A 47 7.19 -16.12 -7.27
C HIS A 47 8.66 -16.57 -7.36
N GLY A 48 9.31 -16.62 -6.22
CA GLY A 48 10.66 -17.15 -6.08
C GLY A 48 11.77 -16.19 -6.53
N ALA A 49 12.93 -16.72 -6.86
CA ALA A 49 14.15 -15.95 -7.10
C ALA A 49 14.00 -14.90 -8.24
N ARG A 50 13.18 -15.20 -9.24
CA ARG A 50 12.95 -14.28 -10.37
C ARG A 50 12.19 -13.04 -9.91
N ALA A 51 11.09 -13.21 -9.20
CA ALA A 51 10.32 -12.10 -8.63
C ALA A 51 11.18 -11.29 -7.65
N ALA A 52 11.96 -11.95 -6.81
CA ALA A 52 12.88 -11.28 -5.87
C ALA A 52 13.94 -10.40 -6.56
N LEU A 53 14.47 -10.82 -7.72
CA LEU A 53 15.40 -9.99 -8.51
C LEU A 53 14.69 -8.76 -9.09
N VAL A 54 13.45 -8.89 -9.53
CA VAL A 54 12.63 -7.76 -9.98
C VAL A 54 12.35 -6.80 -8.81
N VAL A 55 11.97 -7.32 -7.64
CA VAL A 55 11.80 -6.52 -6.41
C VAL A 55 13.06 -5.72 -6.09
N ALA A 56 14.24 -6.38 -6.10
CA ALA A 56 15.51 -5.70 -5.85
C ALA A 56 15.80 -4.59 -6.87
N THR A 57 15.46 -4.82 -8.16
CA THR A 57 15.60 -3.82 -9.22
C THR A 57 14.67 -2.64 -8.98
N ILE A 58 13.40 -2.90 -8.68
CA ILE A 58 12.42 -1.83 -8.39
C ILE A 58 12.90 -1.01 -7.20
N ARG A 59 13.34 -1.62 -6.09
CA ARG A 59 13.85 -0.89 -4.91
C ARG A 59 15.00 0.06 -5.26
N GLY A 60 15.93 -0.38 -6.10
CA GLY A 60 17.01 0.49 -6.58
C GLY A 60 16.50 1.70 -7.39
N LEU A 61 15.46 1.50 -8.20
CA LEU A 61 14.82 2.57 -8.96
C LEU A 61 14.03 3.53 -8.04
N LEU A 62 13.31 3.01 -7.03
CA LEU A 62 12.57 3.83 -6.07
C LEU A 62 13.50 4.84 -5.38
N GLU A 63 14.64 4.38 -4.86
CA GLU A 63 15.67 5.21 -4.22
C GLU A 63 16.18 6.33 -5.12
N GLN A 64 16.38 6.04 -6.41
CA GLN A 64 16.85 7.02 -7.37
C GLN A 64 15.76 8.04 -7.70
N ILE A 65 14.55 7.59 -8.03
CA ILE A 65 13.44 8.44 -8.49
C ILE A 65 12.94 9.35 -7.36
N ALA A 66 12.94 8.88 -6.10
CA ALA A 66 12.53 9.67 -4.95
C ALA A 66 13.39 10.95 -4.74
N LYS A 67 14.63 10.97 -5.25
CA LYS A 67 15.48 12.16 -5.24
C LYS A 67 15.10 13.19 -6.30
N GLU A 68 14.38 12.76 -7.33
CA GLU A 68 14.01 13.59 -8.48
C GLU A 68 12.60 14.14 -8.38
N THR A 69 11.67 13.36 -7.86
CA THR A 69 10.25 13.75 -7.71
C THR A 69 9.59 13.04 -6.53
N GLN A 70 8.68 13.74 -5.86
CA GLN A 70 7.79 13.21 -4.82
C GLN A 70 6.31 13.27 -5.25
N GLU A 71 6.04 13.63 -6.49
CA GLU A 71 4.72 13.60 -7.11
C GLU A 71 4.37 12.16 -7.48
N PRO A 72 3.35 11.50 -6.87
CA PRO A 72 3.10 10.07 -7.09
C PRO A 72 2.85 9.70 -8.54
N GLY A 73 2.12 10.53 -9.29
CA GLY A 73 1.87 10.26 -10.71
C GLY A 73 3.14 10.32 -11.56
N GLU A 74 3.96 11.36 -11.37
CA GLU A 74 5.25 11.49 -12.05
C GLU A 74 6.22 10.39 -11.61
N PHE A 75 6.25 10.09 -10.30
CA PHE A 75 7.05 9.01 -9.73
C PHE A 75 6.75 7.68 -10.43
N MET A 76 5.47 7.29 -10.51
CA MET A 76 5.03 6.06 -11.16
C MET A 76 5.31 6.07 -12.67
N THR A 77 5.16 7.21 -13.34
CA THR A 77 5.48 7.37 -14.77
C THR A 77 6.96 7.14 -15.04
N ARG A 78 7.85 7.72 -14.24
CA ARG A 78 9.30 7.53 -14.34
C ARG A 78 9.71 6.10 -14.00
N LEU A 79 9.11 5.53 -12.96
CA LEU A 79 9.34 4.14 -12.57
C LEU A 79 8.96 3.18 -13.70
N ASN A 80 7.78 3.35 -14.28
CA ASN A 80 7.33 2.52 -15.41
C ASN A 80 8.28 2.61 -16.61
N ALA A 81 8.72 3.81 -16.98
CA ALA A 81 9.64 4.01 -18.09
C ALA A 81 11.00 3.35 -17.83
N ALA A 82 11.53 3.45 -16.60
CA ALA A 82 12.80 2.81 -16.22
C ALA A 82 12.66 1.28 -16.15
N TYR A 83 11.59 0.79 -15.54
CA TYR A 83 11.25 -0.63 -15.45
C TYR A 83 11.13 -1.25 -16.83
N SER A 84 10.29 -0.69 -17.70
CA SER A 84 10.07 -1.18 -19.07
C SER A 84 11.35 -1.24 -19.87
N ARG A 85 12.25 -0.25 -19.75
CA ARG A 85 13.54 -0.25 -20.43
C ARG A 85 14.45 -1.38 -19.98
N ILE A 86 14.45 -1.71 -18.66
CA ILE A 86 15.29 -2.79 -18.11
C ILE A 86 14.76 -4.15 -18.57
N PHE A 87 13.44 -4.35 -18.54
CA PHE A 87 12.82 -5.64 -18.84
C PHE A 87 12.33 -5.80 -20.28
N SER A 88 12.54 -4.80 -21.15
CA SER A 88 12.13 -4.83 -22.57
C SER A 88 12.72 -5.99 -23.39
N SER A 89 13.89 -6.51 -22.99
CA SER A 89 14.58 -7.62 -23.64
C SER A 89 14.35 -8.96 -22.96
N ALA A 90 13.54 -9.02 -21.90
CA ALA A 90 13.20 -10.28 -21.25
C ALA A 90 12.40 -11.18 -22.22
N SER A 91 12.69 -12.49 -22.20
CA SER A 91 12.00 -13.47 -23.04
C SER A 91 10.52 -13.67 -22.66
N GLU A 92 10.15 -13.25 -21.48
CA GLU A 92 8.79 -13.30 -20.95
C GLU A 92 8.37 -11.94 -20.44
N LEU A 93 7.09 -11.63 -20.61
CA LEU A 93 6.50 -10.41 -20.07
C LEU A 93 6.62 -10.42 -18.53
N MET A 94 7.22 -9.37 -18.00
CA MET A 94 7.30 -9.12 -16.56
C MET A 94 6.57 -7.84 -16.26
N PHE A 95 5.56 -7.90 -15.41
CA PHE A 95 4.84 -6.73 -14.94
C PHE A 95 4.68 -6.77 -13.42
N ALA A 96 4.37 -5.62 -12.84
CA ALA A 96 4.06 -5.52 -11.42
C ALA A 96 2.86 -4.60 -11.23
N THR A 97 1.94 -4.99 -10.37
CA THR A 97 0.96 -4.04 -9.85
C THR A 97 1.63 -3.17 -8.80
N ALA A 98 1.27 -1.90 -8.73
CA ALA A 98 1.85 -1.00 -7.75
C ALA A 98 0.93 0.15 -7.35
N CYS A 99 1.10 0.62 -6.13
CA CYS A 99 0.42 1.77 -5.57
C CYS A 99 1.46 2.68 -4.91
N CYS A 100 1.45 3.98 -5.23
CA CYS A 100 2.32 4.98 -4.63
C CYS A 100 1.46 6.05 -3.96
N VAL A 101 1.66 6.26 -2.66
CA VAL A 101 0.87 7.21 -1.87
C VAL A 101 1.79 8.15 -1.09
N ASP A 102 1.60 9.44 -1.29
CA ASP A 102 2.25 10.50 -0.55
C ASP A 102 1.39 10.95 0.63
N PHE A 103 1.92 10.81 1.83
CA PHE A 103 1.34 11.32 3.08
C PHE A 103 2.06 12.59 3.48
N ASP A 104 1.40 13.75 3.33
CA ASP A 104 1.93 15.07 3.67
C ASP A 104 1.18 15.64 4.88
N LEU A 105 1.72 15.41 6.08
CA LEU A 105 1.17 15.92 7.34
C LEU A 105 1.23 17.45 7.40
N GLY A 106 2.28 18.06 6.81
CA GLY A 106 2.45 19.51 6.82
C GLY A 106 1.34 20.23 6.06
N ARG A 107 0.82 19.61 4.99
CA ARG A 107 -0.31 20.14 4.20
C ARG A 107 -1.64 19.47 4.54
N GLY A 108 -1.66 18.43 5.38
CA GLY A 108 -2.86 17.68 5.73
C GLY A 108 -3.51 17.02 4.51
N ARG A 109 -2.70 16.45 3.62
CA ARG A 109 -3.17 15.83 2.39
C ARG A 109 -2.53 14.47 2.13
N ILE A 110 -3.23 13.66 1.35
CA ILE A 110 -2.79 12.39 0.81
C ILE A 110 -2.94 12.42 -0.71
N ARG A 111 -1.92 11.97 -1.45
CA ARG A 111 -1.96 11.86 -2.91
C ARG A 111 -1.67 10.42 -3.30
N HIS A 112 -2.46 9.87 -4.22
CA HIS A 112 -2.45 8.46 -4.57
C HIS A 112 -2.36 8.29 -6.08
N ALA A 113 -1.38 7.52 -6.55
CA ALA A 113 -1.26 7.01 -7.91
C ALA A 113 -1.30 5.48 -7.90
N ASN A 114 -1.94 4.87 -8.90
CA ASN A 114 -2.15 3.43 -8.96
C ASN A 114 -1.79 2.86 -10.33
N ALA A 115 -1.12 1.72 -10.32
CA ALA A 115 -0.74 0.92 -11.50
C ALA A 115 -1.32 -0.49 -11.38
N GLY A 116 -2.65 -0.61 -11.42
CA GLY A 116 -3.35 -1.90 -11.40
C GLY A 116 -3.34 -2.63 -10.04
N HIS A 117 -2.91 -1.98 -8.96
CA HIS A 117 -2.83 -2.58 -7.63
C HIS A 117 -4.18 -2.49 -6.90
N PRO A 118 -4.51 -3.41 -5.98
CA PRO A 118 -5.68 -3.29 -5.13
C PRO A 118 -5.75 -1.92 -4.44
N LEU A 119 -6.94 -1.31 -4.44
CA LEU A 119 -7.12 0.00 -3.81
C LEU A 119 -7.07 -0.14 -2.28
N PRO A 120 -6.30 0.72 -1.58
CA PRO A 120 -6.20 0.64 -0.14
C PRO A 120 -7.54 0.88 0.55
N MET A 121 -7.71 0.26 1.72
CA MET A 121 -8.85 0.49 2.60
C MET A 121 -8.58 1.68 3.51
N VAL A 122 -9.61 2.48 3.75
CA VAL A 122 -9.54 3.67 4.61
C VAL A 122 -10.50 3.49 5.78
N ILE A 123 -9.97 3.62 6.99
CA ILE A 123 -10.77 3.78 8.22
C ILE A 123 -10.79 5.26 8.54
N ASN A 124 -11.93 5.89 8.40
CA ASN A 124 -12.12 7.30 8.69
C ASN A 124 -12.19 7.58 10.21
N PRO A 125 -11.98 8.82 10.65
CA PRO A 125 -12.08 9.19 12.07
C PRO A 125 -13.48 8.95 12.69
N ASP A 126 -14.52 8.87 11.88
CA ASP A 126 -15.89 8.52 12.32
C ASP A 126 -16.13 7.01 12.45
N GLY A 127 -15.11 6.19 12.18
CA GLY A 127 -15.16 4.74 12.21
C GLY A 127 -15.71 4.09 10.96
N SER A 128 -16.08 4.84 9.94
CA SER A 128 -16.50 4.26 8.65
C SER A 128 -15.30 3.64 7.93
N VAL A 129 -15.54 2.48 7.30
CA VAL A 129 -14.54 1.74 6.52
C VAL A 129 -14.95 1.76 5.06
N VAL A 130 -14.06 2.24 4.20
CA VAL A 130 -14.33 2.37 2.76
C VAL A 130 -13.08 2.00 1.96
N THR A 131 -13.27 1.54 0.73
CA THR A 131 -12.17 1.51 -0.26
C THR A 131 -11.80 2.94 -0.66
N ALA A 132 -10.53 3.22 -0.87
CA ALA A 132 -10.09 4.54 -1.35
C ALA A 132 -10.85 4.92 -2.63
N ASN A 133 -11.41 6.11 -2.64
CA ASN A 133 -12.20 6.60 -3.78
C ASN A 133 -11.26 7.11 -4.88
N VAL A 134 -10.92 6.23 -5.82
CA VAL A 134 -10.09 6.54 -6.99
C VAL A 134 -10.95 6.43 -8.25
N PRO A 135 -11.14 7.53 -9.00
CA PRO A 135 -11.85 7.48 -10.27
C PRO A 135 -11.20 6.48 -11.24
N GLN A 136 -12.01 5.72 -11.98
CA GLN A 136 -11.52 4.75 -12.95
C GLN A 136 -10.50 5.34 -13.95
N ALA A 137 -10.67 6.61 -14.33
CA ALA A 137 -9.75 7.31 -15.24
C ALA A 137 -8.36 7.59 -14.65
N ALA A 138 -8.21 7.51 -13.30
CA ALA A 138 -6.93 7.69 -12.62
C ALA A 138 -6.23 6.36 -12.30
N LEU A 139 -6.85 5.22 -12.68
CA LEU A 139 -6.23 3.90 -12.57
C LEU A 139 -5.38 3.63 -13.82
N GLY A 140 -4.07 3.51 -13.64
CA GLY A 140 -3.14 3.15 -14.71
C GLY A 140 -2.96 1.64 -14.87
N PRO A 141 -2.40 1.18 -16.00
CA PRO A 141 -2.05 -0.23 -16.19
C PRO A 141 -0.91 -0.63 -15.25
N ALA A 142 -0.74 -1.94 -14.99
CA ALA A 142 0.40 -2.44 -14.23
C ALA A 142 1.73 -2.01 -14.88
N LEU A 143 2.75 -1.80 -14.05
CA LEU A 143 4.09 -1.41 -14.48
C LEU A 143 4.66 -2.46 -15.44
N GLY A 144 5.23 -2.00 -16.54
CA GLY A 144 5.85 -2.86 -17.55
C GLY A 144 4.92 -3.36 -18.65
N LEU A 145 3.59 -3.20 -18.53
CA LEU A 145 2.65 -3.58 -19.59
C LEU A 145 2.74 -2.66 -20.80
N PHE A 146 2.86 -1.36 -20.57
CA PHE A 146 2.98 -0.35 -21.62
C PHE A 146 4.10 0.63 -21.22
N GLY A 147 5.22 0.61 -21.94
CA GLY A 147 6.42 1.37 -21.57
C GLY A 147 6.25 2.91 -21.60
N ASP A 148 5.26 3.40 -22.33
CA ASP A 148 4.89 4.82 -22.45
C ASP A 148 3.68 5.22 -21.56
N ALA A 149 3.17 4.30 -20.73
CA ALA A 149 2.06 4.59 -19.84
C ALA A 149 2.42 5.75 -18.89
N ARG A 150 1.44 6.63 -18.70
CA ARG A 150 1.51 7.75 -17.77
C ARG A 150 0.51 7.53 -16.65
N TYR A 151 0.87 7.98 -15.47
CA TYR A 151 0.04 7.84 -14.27
C TYR A 151 -0.30 9.22 -13.72
N ASP A 152 -1.57 9.43 -13.47
CA ASP A 152 -2.04 10.57 -12.73
C ASP A 152 -2.13 10.24 -11.23
N HIS A 153 -2.28 11.24 -10.38
CA HIS A 153 -2.63 11.04 -8.98
C HIS A 153 -3.93 11.75 -8.65
N ILE A 154 -4.60 11.23 -7.65
CA ILE A 154 -5.70 11.94 -6.98
C ILE A 154 -5.20 12.52 -5.67
N GLU A 155 -5.86 13.58 -5.21
CA GLU A 155 -5.60 14.20 -3.91
C GLU A 155 -6.85 14.08 -3.01
N ALA A 156 -6.62 13.78 -1.74
CA ALA A 156 -7.63 13.74 -0.70
C ALA A 156 -7.08 14.37 0.59
N ARG A 157 -7.97 14.66 1.53
CA ARG A 157 -7.59 15.18 2.84
C ARG A 157 -7.04 14.07 3.72
N LEU A 158 -5.90 14.31 4.36
CA LEU A 158 -5.37 13.49 5.45
C LEU A 158 -5.89 14.06 6.79
N ALA A 159 -6.75 13.30 7.46
CA ALA A 159 -7.34 13.71 8.72
C ALA A 159 -6.69 12.99 9.91
N PRO A 160 -6.51 13.66 11.07
CA PRO A 160 -6.14 12.99 12.32
C PRO A 160 -7.13 11.88 12.67
N GLY A 161 -6.63 10.71 13.08
CA GLY A 161 -7.42 9.51 13.34
C GLY A 161 -7.71 8.66 12.11
N MET A 162 -7.40 9.13 10.89
CA MET A 162 -7.50 8.32 9.68
C MET A 162 -6.45 7.20 9.69
N ARG A 163 -6.85 6.00 9.26
CA ARG A 163 -5.93 4.90 9.00
C ARG A 163 -6.11 4.39 7.57
N VAL A 164 -5.02 4.07 6.91
CA VAL A 164 -5.01 3.52 5.56
C VAL A 164 -4.34 2.16 5.62
N VAL A 165 -5.00 1.13 5.09
CA VAL A 165 -4.49 -0.23 5.02
C VAL A 165 -4.30 -0.62 3.57
N PHE A 166 -3.05 -0.84 3.20
CA PHE A 166 -2.64 -1.41 1.92
C PHE A 166 -2.59 -2.93 2.06
N TYR A 167 -2.89 -3.63 0.99
CA TYR A 167 -2.87 -5.08 0.95
C TYR A 167 -2.59 -5.58 -0.46
N THR A 168 -2.04 -6.78 -0.57
CA THR A 168 -1.87 -7.52 -1.82
C THR A 168 -3.01 -8.53 -1.97
N ASP A 169 -3.24 -8.98 -3.19
CA ASP A 169 -4.38 -9.83 -3.55
C ASP A 169 -4.37 -11.19 -2.87
N GLY A 170 -3.19 -11.73 -2.48
CA GLY A 170 -3.09 -12.99 -1.75
C GLY A 170 -3.95 -13.05 -0.48
N LEU A 171 -4.29 -11.91 0.15
CA LEU A 171 -5.23 -11.88 1.27
C LEU A 171 -6.68 -12.04 0.79
N THR A 172 -7.09 -11.29 -0.23
CA THR A 172 -8.48 -11.23 -0.71
C THR A 172 -8.83 -12.41 -1.61
N GLU A 173 -7.86 -12.98 -2.32
CA GLU A 173 -8.02 -14.17 -3.14
C GLU A 173 -7.89 -15.49 -2.36
N ALA A 174 -7.59 -15.42 -1.05
CA ALA A 174 -7.54 -16.58 -0.17
C ALA A 174 -8.87 -17.33 -0.15
N ARG A 175 -8.85 -18.65 -0.49
CA ARG A 175 -10.05 -19.45 -0.74
C ARG A 175 -10.35 -20.42 0.38
N ASN A 176 -11.63 -20.57 0.67
CA ASN A 176 -12.13 -21.59 1.58
C ASN A 176 -12.35 -22.94 0.86
N ALA A 177 -12.75 -23.97 1.62
CA ALA A 177 -13.00 -25.31 1.07
C ALA A 177 -14.10 -25.35 -0.03
N ALA A 178 -14.99 -24.35 -0.08
CA ALA A 178 -16.00 -24.18 -1.12
C ALA A 178 -15.52 -23.37 -2.32
N GLN A 179 -14.23 -23.02 -2.40
CA GLN A 179 -13.60 -22.17 -3.42
C GLN A 179 -14.14 -20.74 -3.46
N ALA A 180 -14.78 -20.28 -2.40
CA ALA A 180 -15.13 -18.86 -2.26
C ALA A 180 -13.92 -18.08 -1.77
N GLU A 181 -13.70 -16.89 -2.32
CA GLU A 181 -12.62 -15.97 -1.92
C GLU A 181 -13.03 -15.21 -0.65
N PHE A 182 -12.04 -14.82 0.17
CA PHE A 182 -12.25 -13.91 1.31
C PHE A 182 -12.80 -12.57 0.85
N ASP A 183 -12.33 -12.12 -0.28
CA ASP A 183 -12.68 -10.93 -1.07
C ASP A 183 -12.58 -9.58 -0.31
N VAL A 184 -12.86 -8.48 -1.04
CA VAL A 184 -12.87 -7.13 -0.48
C VAL A 184 -14.02 -6.94 0.54
N ALA A 185 -15.12 -7.68 0.40
CA ALA A 185 -16.23 -7.60 1.35
C ALA A 185 -15.86 -8.24 2.70
N GLY A 186 -15.16 -9.39 2.68
CA GLY A 186 -14.59 -10.02 3.87
C GLY A 186 -13.59 -9.10 4.57
N LEU A 187 -12.65 -8.52 3.80
CA LEU A 187 -11.68 -7.56 4.33
C LEU A 187 -12.36 -6.32 4.94
N THR A 188 -13.41 -5.78 4.29
CA THR A 188 -14.17 -4.64 4.81
C THR A 188 -14.87 -4.99 6.13
N ALA A 189 -15.48 -6.18 6.22
CA ALA A 189 -16.14 -6.65 7.43
C ALA A 189 -15.14 -6.83 8.58
N ALA A 190 -13.99 -7.45 8.31
CA ALA A 190 -12.91 -7.63 9.28
C ALA A 190 -12.36 -6.29 9.80
N LEU A 191 -12.09 -5.33 8.89
CA LEU A 191 -11.67 -3.98 9.26
C LEU A 191 -12.70 -3.28 10.15
N ALA A 192 -13.99 -3.38 9.81
CA ALA A 192 -15.06 -2.79 10.61
C ALA A 192 -15.19 -3.43 12.00
N ALA A 193 -14.97 -4.74 12.11
CA ALA A 193 -15.00 -5.46 13.38
C ALA A 193 -13.84 -5.08 14.29
N HIS A 194 -12.65 -4.87 13.73
CA HIS A 194 -11.40 -4.66 14.47
C HIS A 194 -10.89 -3.22 14.48
N ARG A 195 -11.64 -2.26 13.93
CA ARG A 195 -11.22 -0.86 13.74
C ARG A 195 -10.72 -0.16 15.00
N GLU A 196 -11.13 -0.58 16.19
CA GLU A 196 -10.72 0.02 17.47
C GLU A 196 -9.38 -0.53 18.00
N LEU A 197 -8.86 -1.61 17.41
CA LEU A 197 -7.58 -2.17 17.81
C LEU A 197 -6.42 -1.23 17.43
N PRO A 198 -5.31 -1.24 18.19
CA PRO A 198 -4.05 -0.64 17.75
C PRO A 198 -3.63 -1.19 16.40
N LEU A 199 -2.95 -0.36 15.59
CA LEU A 199 -2.65 -0.68 14.18
C LEU A 199 -1.95 -2.04 13.99
N PRO A 200 -0.94 -2.44 14.79
CA PRO A 200 -0.33 -3.77 14.66
C PRO A 200 -1.34 -4.89 14.92
N ALA A 201 -2.12 -4.79 16.00
CA ALA A 201 -3.11 -5.81 16.37
C ALA A 201 -4.27 -5.88 15.36
N LEU A 202 -4.63 -4.75 14.74
CA LEU A 202 -5.59 -4.72 13.64
C LEU A 202 -5.10 -5.58 12.47
N LEU A 203 -3.86 -5.37 11.99
CA LEU A 203 -3.33 -6.13 10.86
C LEU A 203 -3.23 -7.64 11.17
N ASP A 204 -2.80 -7.99 12.39
CA ASP A 204 -2.78 -9.39 12.82
C ASP A 204 -4.20 -10.00 12.81
N ALA A 205 -5.21 -9.25 13.29
CA ALA A 205 -6.60 -9.70 13.29
C ALA A 205 -7.15 -9.95 11.87
N LEU A 206 -6.80 -9.09 10.89
CA LEU A 206 -7.19 -9.30 9.49
C LEU A 206 -6.66 -10.63 8.94
N VAL A 207 -5.40 -10.95 9.24
CA VAL A 207 -4.80 -12.25 8.83
C VAL A 207 -5.50 -13.41 9.53
N GLN A 208 -5.82 -13.28 10.83
CA GLN A 208 -6.52 -14.33 11.57
C GLN A 208 -7.94 -14.56 11.04
N ASP A 209 -8.65 -13.51 10.63
CA ASP A 209 -9.97 -13.63 10.02
C ASP A 209 -9.89 -14.36 8.67
N ALA A 210 -8.89 -14.04 7.83
CA ALA A 210 -8.66 -14.75 6.56
C ALA A 210 -8.30 -16.23 6.81
N VAL A 211 -7.42 -16.52 7.77
CA VAL A 211 -7.11 -17.91 8.20
C VAL A 211 -8.35 -18.64 8.72
N GLY A 212 -9.17 -17.97 9.52
CA GLY A 212 -10.45 -18.52 10.00
C GLY A 212 -11.42 -18.83 8.86
N PHE A 213 -11.46 -17.99 7.84
CA PHE A 213 -12.30 -18.18 6.66
C PHE A 213 -11.80 -19.33 5.77
N THR A 214 -10.50 -19.42 5.51
CA THR A 214 -9.92 -20.48 4.66
C THR A 214 -9.86 -21.83 5.38
N GLY A 215 -9.74 -21.83 6.70
CA GLY A 215 -9.51 -23.02 7.52
C GLY A 215 -8.08 -23.55 7.46
N VAL A 216 -7.15 -22.84 6.80
CA VAL A 216 -5.74 -23.20 6.69
C VAL A 216 -4.86 -22.01 7.07
N SER A 217 -3.67 -22.28 7.62
CA SER A 217 -2.74 -21.24 8.09
C SER A 217 -1.68 -20.85 7.04
N VAL A 218 -1.73 -21.44 5.86
CA VAL A 218 -0.79 -21.18 4.77
C VAL A 218 -1.57 -20.60 3.60
N PHE A 219 -1.15 -19.45 3.13
CA PHE A 219 -1.71 -18.81 1.95
C PHE A 219 -1.09 -19.38 0.68
N GLU A 220 -1.86 -19.42 -0.41
CA GLU A 220 -1.40 -19.89 -1.72
C GLU A 220 -0.50 -18.87 -2.41
N ASP A 221 -0.67 -17.58 -2.08
CA ASP A 221 0.14 -16.47 -2.56
C ASP A 221 0.71 -15.64 -1.41
N ASP A 222 1.64 -14.73 -1.73
CA ASP A 222 2.21 -13.80 -0.76
C ASP A 222 1.11 -12.91 -0.16
N VAL A 223 1.17 -12.66 1.13
CA VAL A 223 0.27 -11.71 1.81
C VAL A 223 1.10 -10.60 2.42
N CYS A 224 0.94 -9.40 1.90
CA CYS A 224 1.57 -8.20 2.40
C CYS A 224 0.51 -7.20 2.86
N LEU A 225 0.54 -6.83 4.12
CA LEU A 225 -0.29 -5.79 4.71
C LEU A 225 0.59 -4.67 5.23
N LEU A 226 0.26 -3.43 4.89
CA LEU A 226 0.87 -2.24 5.47
C LEU A 226 -0.21 -1.30 5.97
N GLY A 227 -0.18 -0.97 7.25
CA GLY A 227 -1.04 0.02 7.87
C GLY A 227 -0.31 1.34 8.07
N VAL A 228 -0.98 2.45 7.77
CA VAL A 228 -0.52 3.81 8.04
C VAL A 228 -1.60 4.53 8.84
N GLY A 229 -1.27 4.93 10.08
CA GLY A 229 -2.17 5.68 10.96
C GLY A 229 -1.73 7.14 11.05
N CYS A 230 -2.67 8.07 10.90
CA CYS A 230 -2.43 9.48 11.17
C CYS A 230 -2.87 9.79 12.62
N THR A 231 -1.92 9.83 13.55
CA THR A 231 -2.23 10.22 14.94
C THR A 231 -2.39 11.73 15.02
N GLY A 232 -3.37 12.20 15.80
CA GLY A 232 -3.46 13.62 16.15
C GLY A 232 -2.26 14.08 16.97
N ALA A 233 -1.97 15.38 16.98
CA ALA A 233 -1.00 15.93 17.92
C ALA A 233 -1.42 15.54 19.35
N GLU A 234 -0.55 14.88 20.11
CA GLU A 234 -0.77 14.70 21.55
C GLU A 234 -1.00 16.08 22.18
N LYS A 235 -2.14 16.26 22.81
CA LYS A 235 -2.29 17.41 23.72
C LYS A 235 -1.18 17.29 24.76
N PRO A 236 -0.35 18.33 24.99
CA PRO A 236 0.61 18.29 26.07
C PRO A 236 -0.14 17.94 27.35
N ALA A 237 0.34 16.90 28.03
CA ALA A 237 -0.20 16.53 29.36
C ALA A 237 -0.23 17.78 30.21
N GLY A 238 -1.43 18.21 30.59
CA GLY A 238 -1.62 19.43 31.36
C GLY A 238 -0.79 19.34 32.63
N THR A 239 0.15 20.26 32.78
CA THR A 239 0.85 20.51 34.05
C THR A 239 -0.22 20.94 35.06
N MET A 240 -0.52 20.06 36.01
CA MET A 240 -1.26 20.44 37.20
C MET A 240 -0.38 21.34 38.08
#